data_9e012ca04ba18a21f20208273e10a78c
#
_entry.id   9e012ca04ba18a21f20208273e10a78c
#
_cell.length_a   1.000
_cell.length_b   1.000
_cell.length_c   1.000
_cell.angle_alpha   90.00
_cell.angle_beta   90.00
_cell.angle_gamma   90.00
#
_symmetry.space_group_name_H-M   'P 1'
#
loop_
_entity.id
_entity.type
_entity.pdbx_description
1 polymer ?
#
loop_
_entity_poly.entity_id
_entity_poly.type
_entity_poly.pdbx_seq_one_letter_code
_entity_poly.pdbx_strand_id
1 'polypeptide(L)'
;MKRILIAAAALSLAVIPASVSAWGNTGHRLIGMAAVRGLPVELPAFLRTPGAAAEVGELSREPDRTKGGGQPHDRERDTAHFVDMLDDGRIMVAGGPSIDALPRLKSEYDAALIAAGSDVDDAGYLPYAIMDGYQQLVRDFATWRVLYAAEGRERDPGKRAWYREDRVRREALILRDMGYLGHYVGDGSQPHHTTIHYNGWNRDTPNPQGFTTSRQTHSSFEGAFTNRVARLDAVEAAMAAPALEGFDLRARVPAYLRTTLAEVTPFYVLEKAGGFADSDARGGAFATARLAAGASELRDLYILAWRDSADDAIGWPAVKVNEVEAGTADPWLAMYGED
;
A
#
# COMPACT_ATOMS: atom_id res chain seq x y z
N MET A 1 46.02 -49.73 21.49
CA MET A 1 46.04 -48.37 20.92
C MET A 1 44.62 -48.03 20.49
N LYS A 2 43.91 -47.22 21.30
CA LYS A 2 42.51 -46.79 21.02
C LYS A 2 42.59 -45.49 20.22
N ARG A 3 42.07 -45.50 19.02
CA ARG A 3 41.91 -44.29 18.18
C ARG A 3 40.61 -43.57 18.56
N ILE A 4 40.74 -42.38 19.12
CA ILE A 4 39.64 -41.48 19.40
C ILE A 4 39.34 -40.69 18.10
N LEU A 5 38.16 -40.91 17.50
CA LEU A 5 37.64 -40.07 16.40
C LEU A 5 36.92 -38.87 17.02
N ILE A 6 37.49 -37.67 16.79
CA ILE A 6 36.83 -36.41 17.12
C ILE A 6 35.96 -36.05 15.93
N ALA A 7 34.64 -36.13 16.08
CA ALA A 7 33.69 -35.60 15.11
C ALA A 7 33.54 -34.10 15.36
N ALA A 8 34.03 -33.28 14.41
CA ALA A 8 33.76 -31.85 14.38
C ALA A 8 32.35 -31.63 13.85
N ALA A 9 31.43 -31.24 14.71
CA ALA A 9 30.11 -30.74 14.28
C ALA A 9 30.25 -29.32 13.73
N ALA A 10 30.13 -29.17 12.41
CA ALA A 10 29.99 -27.86 11.77
C ALA A 10 28.60 -27.29 12.07
N LEU A 11 28.55 -26.30 12.94
CA LEU A 11 27.34 -25.51 13.19
C LEU A 11 27.12 -24.57 12.00
N SER A 12 26.25 -24.95 11.08
CA SER A 12 25.79 -24.07 10.02
C SER A 12 24.90 -23.01 10.67
N LEU A 13 25.40 -21.79 10.88
CA LEU A 13 24.55 -20.64 11.16
C LEU A 13 23.72 -20.39 9.87
N ALA A 14 22.47 -20.80 9.90
CA ALA A 14 21.50 -20.31 8.94
C ALA A 14 21.37 -18.79 9.19
N VAL A 15 21.91 -18.00 8.29
CA VAL A 15 21.62 -16.57 8.20
C VAL A 15 20.16 -16.49 7.72
N ILE A 16 19.24 -16.32 8.67
CA ILE A 16 17.85 -15.98 8.36
C ILE A 16 17.95 -14.58 7.73
N PRO A 17 17.56 -14.38 6.46
CA PRO A 17 17.49 -13.04 5.92
C PRO A 17 16.54 -12.25 6.81
N ALA A 18 17.00 -11.12 7.37
CA ALA A 18 16.13 -10.18 8.04
C ALA A 18 15.08 -9.75 7.01
N SER A 19 13.82 -10.10 7.23
CA SER A 19 12.71 -9.64 6.42
C SER A 19 12.74 -8.11 6.47
N VAL A 20 13.00 -7.48 5.34
CA VAL A 20 12.89 -6.04 5.20
C VAL A 20 11.40 -5.74 5.27
N SER A 21 10.95 -5.10 6.35
CA SER A 21 9.57 -4.61 6.50
C SER A 21 9.54 -3.18 6.00
N ALA A 22 8.66 -2.88 5.06
CA ALA A 22 8.36 -1.51 4.63
C ALA A 22 7.96 -0.63 5.82
N TRP A 23 8.23 0.65 5.82
CA TRP A 23 7.97 1.63 6.93
C TRP A 23 7.98 1.07 8.36
N GLY A 24 8.27 -0.19 8.56
CA GLY A 24 8.10 -0.93 9.80
C GLY A 24 6.66 -0.83 10.35
N ASN A 25 6.39 -1.56 11.41
CA ASN A 25 5.04 -1.60 12.01
C ASN A 25 4.50 -0.22 12.41
N THR A 26 5.36 0.72 12.82
CA THR A 26 4.95 2.05 13.29
C THR A 26 4.51 2.93 12.14
N GLY A 27 5.27 2.98 11.05
CA GLY A 27 4.97 3.85 9.93
C GLY A 27 3.64 3.49 9.25
N HIS A 28 3.40 2.20 8.98
CA HIS A 28 2.12 1.75 8.40
C HIS A 28 0.92 2.08 9.30
N ARG A 29 1.05 1.88 10.64
CA ARG A 29 -0.01 2.28 11.57
C ARG A 29 -0.31 3.77 11.48
N LEU A 30 0.71 4.61 11.49
CA LEU A 30 0.53 6.06 11.48
C LEU A 30 -0.10 6.54 10.18
N ILE A 31 0.31 5.99 9.02
CA ILE A 31 -0.28 6.30 7.72
C ILE A 31 -1.76 5.93 7.69
N GLY A 32 -2.11 4.68 8.06
CA GLY A 32 -3.50 4.21 8.07
C GLY A 32 -4.37 5.02 9.04
N MET A 33 -3.88 5.28 10.25
CA MET A 33 -4.61 6.08 11.25
C MET A 33 -4.83 7.52 10.80
N ALA A 34 -3.79 8.19 10.29
CA ALA A 34 -3.88 9.58 9.86
C ALA A 34 -4.82 9.72 8.64
N ALA A 35 -4.75 8.81 7.68
CA ALA A 35 -5.64 8.80 6.53
C ALA A 35 -7.12 8.69 6.94
N VAL A 36 -7.46 7.74 7.84
CA VAL A 36 -8.84 7.55 8.32
C VAL A 36 -9.33 8.75 9.13
N ARG A 37 -8.49 9.34 9.99
CA ARG A 37 -8.86 10.54 10.76
C ARG A 37 -9.08 11.77 9.89
N GLY A 38 -8.45 11.80 8.71
CA GLY A 38 -8.63 12.86 7.71
C GLY A 38 -9.88 12.70 6.84
N LEU A 39 -10.73 11.65 7.03
CA LEU A 39 -11.90 11.41 6.21
C LEU A 39 -13.02 12.43 6.47
N PRO A 40 -13.62 12.99 5.39
CA PRO A 40 -14.73 13.94 5.51
C PRO A 40 -16.05 13.25 5.88
N VAL A 41 -17.04 14.09 6.22
CA VAL A 41 -18.36 13.63 6.68
C VAL A 41 -19.19 12.89 5.62
N GLU A 42 -18.82 12.98 4.35
CA GLU A 42 -19.50 12.30 3.25
C GLU A 42 -19.29 10.77 3.27
N LEU A 43 -18.24 10.27 3.93
CA LEU A 43 -18.03 8.85 4.09
C LEU A 43 -18.89 8.27 5.22
N PRO A 44 -19.21 6.96 5.18
CA PRO A 44 -20.00 6.28 6.22
C PRO A 44 -19.49 6.53 7.63
N ALA A 45 -20.43 6.69 8.57
CA ALA A 45 -20.09 7.03 9.95
C ALA A 45 -19.23 5.98 10.65
N PHE A 46 -19.36 4.69 10.30
CA PHE A 46 -18.56 3.62 10.90
C PHE A 46 -17.07 3.76 10.63
N LEU A 47 -16.68 4.37 9.49
CA LEU A 47 -15.27 4.65 9.12
C LEU A 47 -14.65 5.79 9.92
N ARG A 48 -15.47 6.73 10.42
CA ARG A 48 -15.02 7.96 11.07
C ARG A 48 -14.97 7.86 12.60
N THR A 49 -14.80 6.65 13.10
CA THR A 49 -14.66 6.39 14.53
C THR A 49 -13.19 6.24 14.93
N PRO A 50 -12.81 6.56 16.18
CA PRO A 50 -11.47 6.26 16.67
C PRO A 50 -11.10 4.77 16.57
N GLY A 51 -12.08 3.88 16.73
CA GLY A 51 -11.91 2.44 16.58
C GLY A 51 -11.55 2.04 15.14
N ALA A 52 -12.24 2.61 14.14
CA ALA A 52 -11.93 2.35 12.73
C ALA A 52 -10.52 2.82 12.35
N ALA A 53 -10.09 4.00 12.83
CA ALA A 53 -8.73 4.48 12.59
C ALA A 53 -7.68 3.54 13.19
N ALA A 54 -7.89 3.07 14.43
CA ALA A 54 -6.98 2.12 15.07
C ALA A 54 -6.94 0.78 14.32
N GLU A 55 -8.10 0.27 13.91
CA GLU A 55 -8.24 -0.99 13.18
C GLU A 55 -7.53 -0.94 11.82
N VAL A 56 -7.80 0.09 11.00
CA VAL A 56 -7.12 0.27 9.71
C VAL A 56 -5.61 0.42 9.90
N GLY A 57 -5.16 1.13 10.94
CA GLY A 57 -3.74 1.23 11.27
C GLY A 57 -3.10 -0.13 11.58
N GLU A 58 -3.75 -1.00 12.35
CA GLU A 58 -3.26 -2.35 12.62
C GLU A 58 -3.29 -3.24 11.36
N LEU A 59 -4.38 -3.18 10.58
CA LEU A 59 -4.55 -3.96 9.36
C LEU A 59 -3.62 -3.51 8.22
N SER A 60 -3.10 -2.29 8.27
CA SER A 60 -2.05 -1.82 7.34
C SER A 60 -0.71 -2.56 7.51
N ARG A 61 -0.58 -3.47 8.45
CA ARG A 61 0.61 -4.32 8.66
C ARG A 61 0.44 -5.73 8.11
N GLU A 62 -0.78 -6.10 7.69
CA GLU A 62 -1.07 -7.48 7.32
C GLU A 62 -0.33 -7.96 6.07
N PRO A 63 -0.11 -7.15 5.00
CA PRO A 63 0.69 -7.60 3.87
C PRO A 63 2.11 -8.03 4.26
N ASP A 64 2.78 -7.32 5.17
CA ASP A 64 4.09 -7.72 5.71
C ASP A 64 4.06 -9.03 6.50
N ARG A 65 2.97 -9.30 7.20
CA ARG A 65 2.81 -10.53 7.98
C ARG A 65 2.56 -11.75 7.11
N THR A 66 2.10 -11.55 5.89
CA THR A 66 1.73 -12.62 4.95
C THR A 66 2.71 -12.79 3.80
N LYS A 67 3.72 -11.91 3.67
CA LYS A 67 4.80 -12.09 2.70
C LYS A 67 5.81 -13.14 3.17
N GLY A 68 6.71 -13.55 2.30
CA GLY A 68 7.78 -14.49 2.63
C GLY A 68 7.34 -15.96 2.67
N GLY A 69 6.20 -16.30 2.05
CA GLY A 69 5.74 -17.69 1.91
C GLY A 69 6.68 -18.55 1.05
N GLY A 70 7.47 -17.94 0.20
CA GLY A 70 8.55 -18.57 -0.57
C GLY A 70 8.06 -19.60 -1.58
N GLN A 71 6.78 -19.56 -1.95
CA GLN A 71 6.21 -20.50 -2.92
C GLN A 71 6.18 -19.86 -4.32
N PRO A 72 6.48 -20.62 -5.39
CA PRO A 72 6.50 -20.06 -6.76
C PRO A 72 5.19 -19.38 -7.19
N HIS A 73 4.05 -19.85 -6.66
CA HIS A 73 2.73 -19.26 -6.94
C HIS A 73 2.40 -18.04 -6.09
N ASP A 74 3.26 -17.69 -5.13
CA ASP A 74 3.11 -16.59 -4.18
C ASP A 74 3.89 -15.32 -4.61
N ARG A 75 4.43 -15.35 -5.80
CA ARG A 75 5.34 -14.36 -6.35
C ARG A 75 4.80 -12.92 -6.26
N GLU A 76 3.52 -12.71 -6.59
CA GLU A 76 2.91 -11.39 -6.57
C GLU A 76 2.80 -10.77 -5.18
N ARG A 77 2.80 -11.58 -4.13
CA ARG A 77 2.66 -11.12 -2.76
C ARG A 77 3.89 -10.37 -2.27
N ASP A 78 5.06 -10.93 -2.48
CA ASP A 78 6.33 -10.34 -2.04
C ASP A 78 6.71 -9.14 -2.91
N THR A 79 6.51 -9.23 -4.21
CA THR A 79 6.84 -8.17 -5.18
C THR A 79 5.86 -7.00 -5.18
N ALA A 80 4.68 -7.15 -4.53
CA ALA A 80 3.71 -6.07 -4.40
C ALA A 80 4.19 -4.86 -3.55
N HIS A 81 5.28 -5.04 -2.79
CA HIS A 81 5.79 -4.04 -1.82
C HIS A 81 6.69 -2.98 -2.42
N PHE A 82 7.17 -3.14 -3.64
CA PHE A 82 8.16 -2.22 -4.24
C PHE A 82 8.00 -2.09 -5.75
N VAL A 83 8.65 -1.08 -6.29
CA VAL A 83 8.93 -0.92 -7.71
C VAL A 83 10.32 -0.33 -7.87
N ASP A 84 11.29 -1.11 -8.33
CA ASP A 84 12.66 -0.68 -8.45
C ASP A 84 12.88 0.11 -9.74
N MET A 85 12.98 1.43 -9.59
CA MET A 85 13.18 2.36 -10.71
C MET A 85 14.61 2.88 -10.77
N LEU A 86 15.08 3.11 -11.98
CA LEU A 86 16.24 3.96 -12.27
C LEU A 86 15.86 5.43 -12.01
N ASP A 87 16.84 6.32 -11.88
CA ASP A 87 16.64 7.75 -11.62
C ASP A 87 15.78 8.46 -12.68
N ASP A 88 15.72 7.93 -13.91
CA ASP A 88 14.89 8.45 -15.00
C ASP A 88 13.45 7.92 -14.99
N GLY A 89 13.13 6.99 -14.08
CA GLY A 89 11.81 6.36 -13.93
C GLY A 89 11.58 5.15 -14.83
N ARG A 90 12.61 4.62 -15.47
CA ARG A 90 12.56 3.29 -16.07
C ARG A 90 12.64 2.23 -15.00
N ILE A 91 11.88 1.17 -15.16
CA ILE A 91 11.78 0.12 -14.16
C ILE A 91 12.90 -0.87 -14.37
N MET A 92 13.69 -1.09 -13.34
CA MET A 92 14.79 -2.01 -13.13
C MET A 92 15.99 -1.80 -14.08
N VAL A 93 15.79 -1.70 -15.38
CA VAL A 93 16.84 -1.61 -16.40
C VAL A 93 16.54 -0.54 -17.46
N ALA A 94 17.56 -0.06 -18.15
CA ALA A 94 17.44 1.01 -19.15
C ALA A 94 16.45 0.69 -20.30
N GLY A 95 16.24 -0.60 -20.62
CA GLY A 95 15.26 -1.06 -21.60
C GLY A 95 13.87 -1.37 -21.01
N GLY A 96 13.71 -1.25 -19.69
CA GLY A 96 12.48 -1.59 -18.99
C GLY A 96 11.32 -0.64 -19.26
N PRO A 97 10.11 -1.02 -18.82
CA PRO A 97 8.94 -0.14 -18.88
C PRO A 97 9.20 1.18 -18.16
N SER A 98 8.54 2.25 -18.60
CA SER A 98 8.54 3.52 -17.87
C SER A 98 7.39 3.56 -16.86
N ILE A 99 7.64 4.11 -15.67
CA ILE A 99 6.58 4.38 -14.68
C ILE A 99 5.53 5.33 -15.27
N ASP A 100 5.91 6.25 -16.13
CA ASP A 100 5.02 7.23 -16.75
C ASP A 100 4.15 6.63 -17.89
N ALA A 101 4.44 5.39 -18.30
CA ALA A 101 3.75 4.67 -19.37
C ALA A 101 3.63 3.18 -19.05
N LEU A 102 3.08 2.86 -17.87
CA LEU A 102 2.90 1.48 -17.44
C LEU A 102 1.99 0.70 -18.40
N PRO A 103 2.36 -0.54 -18.77
CA PRO A 103 1.48 -1.46 -19.48
C PRO A 103 0.11 -1.59 -18.81
N ARG A 104 -0.92 -1.83 -19.62
CA ARG A 104 -2.28 -1.90 -19.10
C ARG A 104 -2.52 -3.13 -18.26
N LEU A 105 -1.93 -4.25 -18.66
CA LEU A 105 -2.08 -5.55 -17.99
C LEU A 105 -0.78 -5.95 -17.30
N LYS A 106 -0.87 -6.66 -16.17
CA LYS A 106 0.29 -7.26 -15.50
C LYS A 106 1.07 -8.19 -16.44
N SER A 107 0.37 -8.97 -17.27
CA SER A 107 1.02 -9.86 -18.26
C SER A 107 1.81 -9.12 -19.33
N GLU A 108 1.37 -7.93 -19.72
CA GLU A 108 2.12 -7.05 -20.64
C GLU A 108 3.34 -6.45 -19.94
N TYR A 109 3.21 -6.11 -18.66
CA TYR A 109 4.30 -5.63 -17.83
C TYR A 109 5.38 -6.69 -17.67
N ASP A 110 5.02 -7.93 -17.32
CA ASP A 110 5.95 -9.06 -17.25
C ASP A 110 6.66 -9.31 -18.57
N ALA A 111 5.91 -9.32 -19.67
CA ALA A 111 6.48 -9.51 -21.00
C ALA A 111 7.50 -8.39 -21.37
N ALA A 112 7.21 -7.15 -20.98
CA ALA A 112 8.10 -6.02 -21.22
C ALA A 112 9.38 -6.12 -20.36
N LEU A 113 9.29 -6.55 -19.10
CA LEU A 113 10.45 -6.77 -18.23
C LEU A 113 11.32 -7.90 -18.78
N ILE A 114 10.74 -9.04 -19.14
CA ILE A 114 11.47 -10.18 -19.73
C ILE A 114 12.17 -9.76 -21.03
N ALA A 115 11.50 -9.01 -21.89
CA ALA A 115 12.08 -8.50 -23.14
C ALA A 115 13.25 -7.55 -22.89
N ALA A 116 13.26 -6.84 -21.75
CA ALA A 116 14.34 -5.96 -21.32
C ALA A 116 15.46 -6.68 -20.56
N GLY A 117 15.33 -8.00 -20.33
CA GLY A 117 16.34 -8.80 -19.61
C GLY A 117 16.25 -8.73 -18.08
N SER A 118 15.05 -8.46 -17.56
CA SER A 118 14.72 -8.46 -16.14
C SER A 118 13.46 -9.28 -15.88
N ASP A 119 12.99 -9.31 -14.67
CA ASP A 119 11.72 -9.90 -14.28
C ASP A 119 11.06 -9.16 -13.12
N VAL A 120 9.89 -9.64 -12.70
CA VAL A 120 9.12 -8.98 -11.65
C VAL A 120 9.68 -9.22 -10.24
N ASP A 121 10.48 -10.28 -10.04
CA ASP A 121 11.09 -10.54 -8.73
C ASP A 121 12.10 -9.43 -8.39
N ASP A 122 12.77 -8.89 -9.43
CA ASP A 122 13.68 -7.76 -9.30
C ASP A 122 12.94 -6.41 -9.40
N ALA A 123 11.92 -6.32 -10.25
CA ALA A 123 11.28 -5.05 -10.61
C ALA A 123 10.13 -4.61 -9.69
N GLY A 124 9.39 -5.56 -9.14
CA GLY A 124 8.23 -5.32 -8.28
C GLY A 124 6.91 -5.02 -8.98
N TYR A 125 5.80 -5.12 -8.23
CA TYR A 125 4.42 -4.90 -8.68
C TYR A 125 3.69 -3.75 -7.97
N LEU A 126 4.36 -2.96 -7.16
CA LEU A 126 3.73 -1.94 -6.30
C LEU A 126 2.69 -1.04 -7.02
N PRO A 127 2.93 -0.55 -8.25
CA PRO A 127 1.92 0.26 -8.94
C PRO A 127 0.61 -0.49 -9.15
N TYR A 128 0.68 -1.76 -9.49
CA TYR A 128 -0.50 -2.61 -9.73
C TYR A 128 -1.17 -3.01 -8.42
N ALA A 129 -0.41 -3.25 -7.35
CA ALA A 129 -0.96 -3.55 -6.03
C ALA A 129 -1.81 -2.39 -5.48
N ILE A 130 -1.36 -1.14 -5.66
CA ILE A 130 -2.14 0.04 -5.30
C ILE A 130 -3.42 0.13 -6.14
N MET A 131 -3.32 -0.06 -7.47
CA MET A 131 -4.49 0.00 -8.37
C MET A 131 -5.49 -1.12 -8.08
N ASP A 132 -5.04 -2.34 -7.82
CA ASP A 132 -5.89 -3.48 -7.46
C ASP A 132 -6.61 -3.22 -6.13
N GLY A 133 -5.89 -2.75 -5.11
CA GLY A 133 -6.46 -2.42 -3.81
C GLY A 133 -7.51 -1.30 -3.89
N TYR A 134 -7.26 -0.28 -4.72
CA TYR A 134 -8.25 0.77 -4.97
C TYR A 134 -9.53 0.21 -5.60
N GLN A 135 -9.41 -0.60 -6.66
CA GLN A 135 -10.57 -1.19 -7.34
C GLN A 135 -11.35 -2.14 -6.43
N GLN A 136 -10.65 -2.91 -5.58
CA GLN A 136 -11.31 -3.74 -4.57
C GLN A 136 -12.14 -2.88 -3.61
N LEU A 137 -11.58 -1.77 -3.13
CA LEU A 137 -12.27 -0.87 -2.21
C LEU A 137 -13.49 -0.19 -2.85
N VAL A 138 -13.44 0.17 -4.15
CA VAL A 138 -14.61 0.67 -4.90
C VAL A 138 -15.74 -0.37 -4.86
N ARG A 139 -15.43 -1.65 -5.14
CA ARG A 139 -16.41 -2.75 -5.12
C ARG A 139 -17.01 -2.98 -3.73
N ASP A 140 -16.20 -2.86 -2.70
CA ASP A 140 -16.63 -3.01 -1.31
C ASP A 140 -17.58 -1.88 -0.88
N PHE A 141 -17.26 -0.65 -1.22
CA PHE A 141 -18.14 0.49 -0.98
C PHE A 141 -19.44 0.39 -1.79
N ALA A 142 -19.38 -0.03 -3.04
CA ALA A 142 -20.55 -0.26 -3.89
C ALA A 142 -21.49 -1.30 -3.25
N THR A 143 -20.93 -2.41 -2.79
CA THR A 143 -21.68 -3.46 -2.07
C THR A 143 -22.30 -2.94 -0.79
N TRP A 144 -21.55 -2.19 0.01
CA TRP A 144 -22.05 -1.59 1.25
C TRP A 144 -23.19 -0.61 1.01
N ARG A 145 -23.08 0.25 -0.02
CA ARG A 145 -24.15 1.19 -0.42
C ARG A 145 -25.47 0.47 -0.71
N VAL A 146 -25.40 -0.58 -1.50
CA VAL A 146 -26.57 -1.40 -1.85
C VAL A 146 -27.18 -2.04 -0.62
N LEU A 147 -26.38 -2.68 0.23
CA LEU A 147 -26.84 -3.32 1.47
C LEU A 147 -27.46 -2.30 2.42
N TYR A 148 -26.86 -1.14 2.59
CA TYR A 148 -27.38 -0.07 3.44
C TYR A 148 -28.69 0.50 2.93
N ALA A 149 -28.81 0.78 1.64
CA ALA A 149 -30.02 1.30 1.01
C ALA A 149 -31.17 0.27 1.06
N ALA A 150 -30.87 -1.01 0.79
CA ALA A 150 -31.84 -2.10 0.83
C ALA A 150 -32.34 -2.35 2.27
N GLU A 151 -31.44 -2.43 3.27
CA GLU A 151 -31.82 -2.57 4.69
C GLU A 151 -32.85 -1.51 5.11
N GLY A 152 -32.62 -0.24 4.70
CA GLY A 152 -33.50 0.87 5.07
C GLY A 152 -34.90 0.83 4.45
N ARG A 153 -35.07 0.16 3.30
CA ARG A 153 -36.33 0.10 2.55
C ARG A 153 -37.09 -1.22 2.69
N GLU A 154 -36.38 -2.30 3.00
CA GLU A 154 -36.96 -3.66 3.05
C GLU A 154 -38.02 -3.76 4.13
N ARG A 155 -39.18 -4.31 3.74
CA ARG A 155 -40.34 -4.50 4.64
C ARG A 155 -40.42 -5.90 5.23
N ASP A 156 -39.90 -6.90 4.49
CA ASP A 156 -39.84 -8.26 5.01
C ASP A 156 -38.79 -8.33 6.13
N PRO A 157 -39.15 -8.78 7.33
CA PRO A 157 -38.22 -8.79 8.47
C PRO A 157 -37.04 -9.72 8.27
N GLY A 158 -37.24 -10.85 7.55
CA GLY A 158 -36.17 -11.83 7.27
C GLY A 158 -35.13 -11.26 6.28
N LYS A 159 -35.59 -10.70 5.16
CA LYS A 159 -34.72 -10.06 4.18
C LYS A 159 -33.97 -8.86 4.78
N ARG A 160 -34.65 -8.03 5.56
CA ARG A 160 -34.04 -6.89 6.25
C ARG A 160 -32.97 -7.33 7.25
N ALA A 161 -33.19 -8.42 7.99
CA ALA A 161 -32.19 -8.98 8.89
C ALA A 161 -30.97 -9.46 8.13
N TRP A 162 -31.17 -10.15 7.01
CA TRP A 162 -30.07 -10.60 6.14
C TRP A 162 -29.24 -9.42 5.61
N TYR A 163 -29.87 -8.37 5.07
CA TYR A 163 -29.15 -7.17 4.59
C TYR A 163 -28.30 -6.53 5.69
N ARG A 164 -28.85 -6.43 6.91
CA ARG A 164 -28.10 -5.91 8.07
C ARG A 164 -26.87 -6.75 8.40
N GLU A 165 -27.04 -8.06 8.47
CA GLU A 165 -25.98 -8.99 8.82
C GLU A 165 -24.86 -8.95 7.75
N ASP A 166 -25.25 -8.92 6.47
CA ASP A 166 -24.27 -8.86 5.39
C ASP A 166 -23.57 -7.51 5.32
N ARG A 167 -24.29 -6.42 5.57
CA ARG A 167 -23.67 -5.09 5.71
C ARG A 167 -22.61 -5.06 6.82
N VAL A 168 -22.89 -5.66 7.97
CA VAL A 168 -21.89 -5.73 9.07
C VAL A 168 -20.68 -6.56 8.67
N ARG A 169 -20.86 -7.67 7.94
CA ARG A 169 -19.72 -8.43 7.39
C ARG A 169 -18.93 -7.58 6.40
N ARG A 170 -19.60 -6.81 5.56
CA ARG A 170 -18.96 -5.92 4.59
C ARG A 170 -18.18 -4.79 5.26
N GLU A 171 -18.64 -4.23 6.36
CA GLU A 171 -17.91 -3.22 7.14
C GLU A 171 -16.56 -3.76 7.63
N ALA A 172 -16.50 -5.01 8.08
CA ALA A 172 -15.25 -5.65 8.48
C ALA A 172 -14.29 -5.87 7.28
N LEU A 173 -14.82 -6.26 6.11
CA LEU A 173 -14.03 -6.40 4.89
C LEU A 173 -13.50 -5.04 4.41
N ILE A 174 -14.31 -4.00 4.43
CA ILE A 174 -13.88 -2.63 4.09
C ILE A 174 -12.70 -2.20 4.96
N LEU A 175 -12.78 -2.37 6.28
CA LEU A 175 -11.66 -2.00 7.17
C LEU A 175 -10.39 -2.78 6.85
N ARG A 176 -10.52 -4.09 6.53
CA ARG A 176 -9.41 -4.91 6.08
C ARG A 176 -8.79 -4.38 4.79
N ASP A 177 -9.60 -4.12 3.79
CA ASP A 177 -9.12 -3.74 2.46
C ASP A 177 -8.62 -2.30 2.43
N MET A 178 -9.16 -1.41 3.28
CA MET A 178 -8.54 -0.12 3.59
C MET A 178 -7.14 -0.30 4.20
N GLY A 179 -6.96 -1.23 5.13
CA GLY A 179 -5.66 -1.55 5.70
C GLY A 179 -4.68 -2.07 4.64
N TYR A 180 -5.09 -3.03 3.81
CA TYR A 180 -4.24 -3.59 2.74
C TYR A 180 -3.82 -2.53 1.71
N LEU A 181 -4.75 -1.70 1.24
CA LEU A 181 -4.43 -0.56 0.37
C LEU A 181 -3.50 0.42 1.09
N GLY A 182 -3.75 0.66 2.39
CA GLY A 182 -2.93 1.53 3.24
C GLY A 182 -1.48 1.08 3.35
N HIS A 183 -1.24 -0.23 3.32
CA HIS A 183 0.11 -0.79 3.29
C HIS A 183 0.85 -0.39 2.01
N TYR A 184 0.30 -0.75 0.84
CA TYR A 184 0.96 -0.51 -0.45
C TYR A 184 1.11 0.98 -0.77
N VAL A 185 0.13 1.81 -0.40
CA VAL A 185 0.27 3.27 -0.50
C VAL A 185 1.36 3.78 0.46
N GLY A 186 1.45 3.21 1.64
CA GLY A 186 2.55 3.49 2.57
C GLY A 186 3.91 3.17 1.97
N ASP A 187 4.08 1.97 1.41
CA ASP A 187 5.30 1.57 0.69
C ASP A 187 5.64 2.58 -0.41
N GLY A 188 4.62 2.98 -1.19
CA GLY A 188 4.76 3.97 -2.24
C GLY A 188 5.23 5.35 -1.77
N SER A 189 5.17 5.69 -0.47
CA SER A 189 5.71 6.93 0.08
C SER A 189 7.16 6.82 0.55
N GLN A 190 7.67 5.60 0.67
CA GLN A 190 9.01 5.31 1.18
C GLN A 190 10.03 5.26 0.03
N PRO A 191 11.03 6.16 0.00
CA PRO A 191 11.96 6.25 -1.13
C PRO A 191 12.64 4.93 -1.50
N HIS A 192 12.99 4.10 -0.52
CA HIS A 192 13.65 2.82 -0.77
C HIS A 192 12.74 1.75 -1.42
N HIS A 193 11.42 1.95 -1.46
CA HIS A 193 10.49 1.08 -2.17
C HIS A 193 10.24 1.49 -3.63
N THR A 194 10.92 2.55 -4.10
CA THR A 194 10.69 3.09 -5.45
C THR A 194 11.97 3.18 -6.27
N THR A 195 13.06 2.52 -5.87
CA THR A 195 14.37 2.70 -6.51
C THR A 195 15.26 1.47 -6.45
N ILE A 196 16.09 1.28 -7.46
CA ILE A 196 17.21 0.32 -7.44
C ILE A 196 18.24 0.60 -6.33
N HIS A 197 18.20 1.79 -5.71
CA HIS A 197 19.05 2.18 -4.58
C HIS A 197 18.41 1.82 -3.22
N TYR A 198 17.54 0.84 -3.17
CA TYR A 198 16.69 0.52 -2.01
C TYR A 198 17.47 0.15 -0.73
N ASN A 199 18.67 -0.41 -0.85
CA ASN A 199 19.44 -0.89 0.31
C ASN A 199 20.90 -0.45 0.26
N GLY A 200 21.10 0.86 0.32
CA GLY A 200 22.34 1.54 -0.02
C GLY A 200 22.41 1.86 -1.51
N TRP A 201 23.21 2.87 -1.88
CA TRP A 201 23.39 3.24 -3.28
C TRP A 201 23.86 2.01 -4.08
N ASN A 202 23.17 1.70 -5.16
CA ASN A 202 23.42 0.51 -5.96
C ASN A 202 24.87 0.54 -6.49
N ARG A 203 25.62 -0.54 -6.26
CA ARG A 203 27.06 -0.62 -6.56
C ARG A 203 27.38 -0.70 -8.03
N ASP A 204 26.42 -1.10 -8.85
CA ASP A 204 26.56 -1.23 -10.29
C ASP A 204 26.22 0.07 -11.03
N THR A 205 25.92 1.14 -10.27
CA THR A 205 25.64 2.48 -10.80
C THR A 205 26.69 3.50 -10.39
N PRO A 206 26.92 4.56 -11.18
CA PRO A 206 27.82 5.65 -10.80
C PRO A 206 27.42 6.28 -9.44
N ASN A 207 28.40 6.49 -8.58
CA ASN A 207 28.21 7.13 -7.28
C ASN A 207 29.19 8.31 -7.08
N PRO A 208 29.11 9.35 -7.90
CA PRO A 208 30.04 10.47 -7.82
C PRO A 208 29.90 11.27 -6.52
N GLN A 209 28.74 11.24 -5.88
CA GLN A 209 28.48 11.87 -4.59
C GLN A 209 29.06 11.07 -3.42
N GLY A 210 29.45 9.81 -3.60
CA GLY A 210 29.97 8.93 -2.55
C GLY A 210 28.91 8.65 -1.46
N PHE A 211 27.69 8.36 -1.87
CA PHE A 211 26.62 7.91 -0.99
C PHE A 211 26.92 6.54 -0.40
N THR A 212 26.33 6.23 0.76
CA THR A 212 26.55 4.95 1.41
C THR A 212 26.05 3.77 0.55
N THR A 213 26.82 2.69 0.56
CA THR A 213 26.44 1.41 -0.04
C THR A 213 26.09 0.36 1.03
N SER A 214 25.79 0.82 2.25
CA SER A 214 25.42 -0.05 3.37
C SER A 214 24.08 -0.72 3.13
N ARG A 215 24.06 -2.04 3.22
CA ARG A 215 22.81 -2.83 3.13
C ARG A 215 21.90 -2.72 4.34
N GLN A 216 22.24 -1.86 5.31
CA GLN A 216 21.40 -1.58 6.48
C GLN A 216 20.63 -0.26 6.34
N THR A 217 20.87 0.51 5.28
CA THR A 217 20.28 1.84 5.08
C THR A 217 18.76 1.81 5.18
N HIS A 218 18.13 0.91 4.46
CA HIS A 218 16.69 0.71 4.42
C HIS A 218 16.14 0.37 5.82
N SER A 219 16.52 -0.77 6.38
CA SER A 219 16.01 -1.24 7.67
C SER A 219 16.31 -0.30 8.83
N SER A 220 17.42 0.42 8.79
CA SER A 220 17.75 1.42 9.81
C SER A 220 16.81 2.62 9.77
N PHE A 221 16.46 3.10 8.58
CA PHE A 221 15.57 4.25 8.41
C PHE A 221 14.13 3.92 8.78
N GLU A 222 13.55 2.90 8.16
CA GLU A 222 12.14 2.55 8.36
C GLU A 222 11.83 1.91 9.71
N GLY A 223 12.80 1.17 10.28
CA GLY A 223 12.65 0.51 11.57
C GLY A 223 13.05 1.41 12.73
N ALA A 224 14.30 1.32 13.17
CA ALA A 224 14.76 1.94 14.40
C ALA A 224 14.62 3.48 14.40
N PHE A 225 14.93 4.14 13.28
CA PHE A 225 14.84 5.59 13.18
C PHE A 225 13.38 6.06 13.22
N THR A 226 12.53 5.56 12.32
CA THR A 226 11.12 5.96 12.25
C THR A 226 10.37 5.65 13.53
N ASN A 227 10.59 4.49 14.15
CA ASN A 227 9.99 4.15 15.45
C ASN A 227 10.30 5.19 16.55
N ARG A 228 11.49 5.78 16.50
CA ARG A 228 11.92 6.76 17.48
C ARG A 228 11.33 8.16 17.26
N VAL A 229 11.22 8.59 16.00
CA VAL A 229 10.90 9.99 15.66
C VAL A 229 9.46 10.24 15.24
N ALA A 230 8.78 9.24 14.65
CA ALA A 230 7.46 9.43 14.09
C ALA A 230 6.39 9.64 15.18
N ARG A 231 5.50 10.60 14.94
CA ARG A 231 4.38 10.96 15.82
C ARG A 231 3.14 11.22 14.99
N LEU A 232 2.00 10.68 15.43
CA LEU A 232 0.74 10.78 14.70
C LEU A 232 0.28 12.22 14.47
N ASP A 233 0.33 13.03 15.51
CA ASP A 233 -0.05 14.45 15.47
C ASP A 233 0.81 15.26 14.48
N ALA A 234 2.10 14.96 14.41
CA ALA A 234 3.00 15.59 13.45
C ALA A 234 2.71 15.14 12.00
N VAL A 235 2.38 13.85 11.80
CA VAL A 235 1.98 13.34 10.49
C VAL A 235 0.67 13.99 10.04
N GLU A 236 -0.35 14.03 10.92
CA GLU A 236 -1.64 14.67 10.64
C GLU A 236 -1.48 16.15 10.29
N ALA A 237 -0.64 16.88 11.06
CA ALA A 237 -0.39 18.30 10.81
C ALA A 237 0.37 18.58 9.49
N ALA A 238 1.14 17.60 9.00
CA ALA A 238 1.91 17.71 7.76
C ALA A 238 1.17 17.21 6.52
N MET A 239 -0.03 16.61 6.68
CA MET A 239 -0.84 16.15 5.55
C MET A 239 -1.23 17.30 4.63
N ALA A 240 -1.15 17.06 3.32
CA ALA A 240 -1.62 18.00 2.30
C ALA A 240 -3.16 18.12 2.31
N ALA A 241 -3.66 19.23 1.79
CA ALA A 241 -5.09 19.35 1.48
C ALA A 241 -5.52 18.28 0.47
N PRO A 242 -6.81 17.82 0.51
CA PRO A 242 -7.29 16.82 -0.45
C PRO A 242 -7.15 17.29 -1.91
N ALA A 243 -6.64 16.40 -2.77
CA ALA A 243 -6.47 16.61 -4.22
C ALA A 243 -7.34 15.59 -4.96
N LEU A 244 -8.60 15.95 -5.24
CA LEU A 244 -9.62 15.03 -5.71
C LEU A 244 -10.09 15.29 -7.15
N GLU A 245 -9.68 16.44 -7.74
CA GLU A 245 -10.10 16.85 -9.06
C GLU A 245 -9.31 16.16 -10.18
N GLY A 246 -9.94 15.89 -11.29
CA GLY A 246 -9.30 15.34 -12.50
C GLY A 246 -8.74 13.93 -12.29
N PHE A 247 -9.38 13.14 -11.45
CA PHE A 247 -8.89 11.82 -11.05
C PHE A 247 -8.87 10.83 -12.23
N ASP A 248 -7.71 10.24 -12.43
CA ASP A 248 -7.47 9.04 -13.23
C ASP A 248 -6.48 8.16 -12.46
N LEU A 249 -6.92 7.01 -12.02
CA LEU A 249 -6.12 6.08 -11.22
C LEU A 249 -4.80 5.70 -11.90
N ARG A 250 -4.85 5.47 -13.22
CA ARG A 250 -3.66 5.05 -13.99
C ARG A 250 -2.65 6.16 -14.22
N ALA A 251 -3.06 7.40 -14.14
CA ALA A 251 -2.15 8.55 -14.16
C ALA A 251 -1.66 8.90 -12.75
N ARG A 252 -2.53 8.82 -11.75
CA ARG A 252 -2.24 9.22 -10.36
C ARG A 252 -1.22 8.32 -9.68
N VAL A 253 -1.38 7.01 -9.76
CA VAL A 253 -0.45 6.07 -9.08
C VAL A 253 0.98 6.21 -9.59
N PRO A 254 1.26 6.21 -10.91
CA PRO A 254 2.58 6.52 -11.44
C PRO A 254 3.14 7.87 -10.98
N ALA A 255 2.34 8.93 -11.02
CA ALA A 255 2.75 10.26 -10.59
C ALA A 255 3.14 10.30 -9.10
N TYR A 256 2.37 9.63 -8.25
CA TYR A 256 2.68 9.47 -6.84
C TYR A 256 4.04 8.77 -6.61
N LEU A 257 4.26 7.63 -7.26
CA LEU A 257 5.51 6.87 -7.15
C LEU A 257 6.71 7.66 -7.73
N ARG A 258 6.49 8.40 -8.82
CA ARG A 258 7.49 9.30 -9.40
C ARG A 258 7.90 10.41 -8.43
N THR A 259 6.95 10.97 -7.70
CA THR A 259 7.23 11.98 -6.66
C THR A 259 8.09 11.39 -5.54
N THR A 260 7.84 10.14 -5.15
CA THR A 260 8.65 9.45 -4.15
C THR A 260 10.06 9.10 -4.66
N LEU A 261 10.20 8.67 -5.92
CA LEU A 261 11.50 8.45 -6.54
C LEU A 261 12.38 9.72 -6.48
N ALA A 262 11.80 10.90 -6.67
CA ALA A 262 12.52 12.16 -6.58
C ALA A 262 13.10 12.44 -5.19
N GLU A 263 12.62 11.77 -4.15
CA GLU A 263 13.11 11.90 -2.77
C GLU A 263 14.29 10.97 -2.43
N VAL A 264 14.68 10.09 -3.35
CA VAL A 264 15.81 9.15 -3.14
C VAL A 264 17.12 9.89 -2.98
N THR A 265 17.47 10.77 -3.92
CA THR A 265 18.70 11.58 -3.82
C THR A 265 18.69 12.51 -2.58
N PRO A 266 17.63 13.26 -2.27
CA PRO A 266 17.50 13.99 -1.01
C PRO A 266 17.74 13.14 0.24
N PHE A 267 17.20 11.92 0.27
CA PHE A 267 17.44 10.97 1.36
C PHE A 267 18.94 10.69 1.53
N TYR A 268 19.65 10.31 0.45
CA TYR A 268 21.06 9.97 0.52
C TYR A 268 21.96 11.19 0.82
N VAL A 269 21.58 12.38 0.37
CA VAL A 269 22.25 13.63 0.76
C VAL A 269 22.13 13.87 2.26
N LEU A 270 20.92 13.68 2.80
CA LEU A 270 20.65 13.85 4.22
C LEU A 270 21.37 12.79 5.07
N GLU A 271 21.35 11.53 4.63
CA GLU A 271 22.07 10.42 5.29
C GLU A 271 23.58 10.72 5.36
N LYS A 272 24.19 11.08 4.25
CA LYS A 272 25.61 11.42 4.18
C LYS A 272 25.99 12.61 5.08
N ALA A 273 25.08 13.55 5.25
CA ALA A 273 25.24 14.70 6.14
C ALA A 273 24.98 14.37 7.64
N GLY A 274 24.75 13.10 7.98
CA GLY A 274 24.45 12.66 9.35
C GLY A 274 23.06 13.06 9.84
N GLY A 275 22.14 13.40 8.93
CA GLY A 275 20.81 13.93 9.27
C GLY A 275 19.88 12.93 9.96
N PHE A 276 20.24 11.65 10.04
CA PHE A 276 19.51 10.63 10.78
C PHE A 276 20.09 10.33 12.17
N ALA A 277 21.06 11.14 12.64
CA ALA A 277 21.53 11.08 14.00
C ALA A 277 20.46 11.59 14.98
N ASP A 278 20.51 11.13 16.25
CA ASP A 278 19.50 11.44 17.28
C ASP A 278 19.35 12.93 17.59
N SER A 279 20.41 13.70 17.39
CA SER A 279 20.44 15.15 17.64
C SER A 279 20.01 15.99 16.45
N ASP A 280 19.72 15.40 15.29
CA ASP A 280 19.42 16.13 14.06
C ASP A 280 17.91 16.10 13.74
N ALA A 281 17.28 17.27 13.78
CA ALA A 281 15.84 17.38 13.51
C ALA A 281 15.46 17.16 12.03
N ARG A 282 16.44 17.27 11.09
CA ARG A 282 16.17 17.17 9.66
C ARG A 282 15.67 15.78 9.26
N GLY A 283 16.25 14.73 9.85
CA GLY A 283 15.81 13.35 9.60
C GLY A 283 14.38 13.10 10.06
N GLY A 284 14.01 13.61 11.26
CA GLY A 284 12.64 13.53 11.76
C GLY A 284 11.64 14.26 10.87
N ALA A 285 12.01 15.46 10.38
CA ALA A 285 11.19 16.21 9.44
C ALA A 285 11.02 15.47 8.10
N PHE A 286 12.09 14.87 7.58
CA PHE A 286 12.02 14.04 6.36
C PHE A 286 11.08 12.84 6.52
N ALA A 287 11.25 12.06 7.60
CA ALA A 287 10.40 10.90 7.87
C ALA A 287 8.92 11.32 8.01
N THR A 288 8.65 12.41 8.76
CA THR A 288 7.28 12.94 8.93
C THR A 288 6.69 13.37 7.59
N ALA A 289 7.44 14.04 6.72
CA ALA A 289 6.97 14.46 5.40
C ALA A 289 6.63 13.25 4.51
N ARG A 290 7.41 12.18 4.54
CA ARG A 290 7.12 10.97 3.76
C ARG A 290 5.90 10.22 4.29
N LEU A 291 5.77 10.08 5.63
CA LEU A 291 4.59 9.49 6.25
C LEU A 291 3.32 10.30 5.93
N ALA A 292 3.40 11.63 5.99
CA ALA A 292 2.29 12.51 5.66
C ALA A 292 1.91 12.47 4.17
N ALA A 293 2.89 12.29 3.26
CA ALA A 293 2.62 12.08 1.85
C ALA A 293 1.82 10.79 1.62
N GLY A 294 2.23 9.67 2.26
CA GLY A 294 1.50 8.41 2.22
C GLY A 294 0.08 8.53 2.79
N ALA A 295 -0.06 9.18 3.95
CA ALA A 295 -1.38 9.39 4.59
C ALA A 295 -2.31 10.27 3.75
N SER A 296 -1.76 11.31 3.09
CA SER A 296 -2.53 12.20 2.21
C SER A 296 -3.04 11.47 0.98
N GLU A 297 -2.16 10.73 0.29
CA GLU A 297 -2.54 9.94 -0.88
C GLU A 297 -3.58 8.88 -0.52
N LEU A 298 -3.38 8.16 0.58
CA LEU A 298 -4.30 7.13 1.06
C LEU A 298 -5.69 7.69 1.40
N ARG A 299 -5.75 8.82 2.13
CA ARG A 299 -7.01 9.53 2.41
C ARG A 299 -7.74 9.87 1.11
N ASP A 300 -7.03 10.42 0.15
CA ASP A 300 -7.61 10.84 -1.12
C ASP A 300 -8.15 9.64 -1.92
N LEU A 301 -7.40 8.53 -1.96
CA LEU A 301 -7.86 7.29 -2.60
C LEU A 301 -9.10 6.71 -1.90
N TYR A 302 -9.21 6.79 -0.57
CA TYR A 302 -10.43 6.37 0.14
C TYR A 302 -11.64 7.22 -0.25
N ILE A 303 -11.48 8.55 -0.33
CA ILE A 303 -12.56 9.46 -0.73
C ILE A 303 -12.98 9.19 -2.19
N LEU A 304 -12.01 9.03 -3.08
CA LEU A 304 -12.27 8.77 -4.50
C LEU A 304 -12.93 7.41 -4.70
N ALA A 305 -12.49 6.35 -4.02
CA ALA A 305 -13.13 5.05 -4.08
C ALA A 305 -14.59 5.08 -3.59
N TRP A 306 -14.87 5.84 -2.53
CA TRP A 306 -16.23 6.09 -2.07
C TRP A 306 -17.08 6.79 -3.14
N ARG A 307 -16.54 7.79 -3.84
CA ARG A 307 -17.24 8.51 -4.91
C ARG A 307 -17.49 7.61 -6.11
N ASP A 308 -16.46 6.93 -6.60
CA ASP A 308 -16.54 6.04 -7.75
C ASP A 308 -17.53 4.88 -7.53
N SER A 309 -17.66 4.42 -6.29
CA SER A 309 -18.58 3.33 -5.92
C SER A 309 -20.06 3.63 -6.19
N ALA A 310 -20.45 4.90 -6.29
CA ALA A 310 -21.84 5.29 -6.55
C ALA A 310 -22.32 4.94 -7.96
N ASP A 311 -21.40 4.94 -8.93
CA ASP A 311 -21.70 4.66 -10.34
C ASP A 311 -21.42 3.20 -10.73
N ASP A 312 -20.99 2.36 -9.78
CA ASP A 312 -20.67 0.95 -10.02
C ASP A 312 -21.95 0.07 -10.12
N ALA A 313 -21.77 -1.16 -10.60
CA ALA A 313 -22.80 -2.17 -10.63
C ALA A 313 -22.27 -3.47 -9.99
N ILE A 314 -23.08 -4.11 -9.14
CA ILE A 314 -22.68 -5.27 -8.34
C ILE A 314 -23.66 -6.44 -8.49
N GLY A 315 -23.19 -7.64 -8.09
CA GLY A 315 -23.98 -8.84 -8.05
C GLY A 315 -24.17 -9.52 -9.41
N TRP A 316 -24.97 -10.59 -9.40
CA TRP A 316 -25.37 -11.33 -10.60
C TRP A 316 -26.83 -11.80 -10.52
N PRO A 317 -27.71 -11.34 -11.43
CA PRO A 317 -27.47 -10.32 -12.44
C PRO A 317 -27.05 -8.98 -11.85
N ALA A 318 -26.23 -8.21 -12.59
CA ALA A 318 -25.71 -6.96 -12.08
C ALA A 318 -26.81 -5.92 -11.84
N VAL A 319 -26.76 -5.22 -10.69
CA VAL A 319 -27.65 -4.12 -10.33
C VAL A 319 -26.81 -2.86 -10.09
N LYS A 320 -27.26 -1.71 -10.59
CA LYS A 320 -26.56 -0.45 -10.41
C LYS A 320 -26.80 0.14 -9.03
N VAL A 321 -25.73 0.59 -8.40
CA VAL A 321 -25.76 1.17 -7.04
C VAL A 321 -26.71 2.35 -6.98
N ASN A 322 -26.63 3.31 -7.90
CA ASN A 322 -27.49 4.50 -7.93
C ASN A 322 -28.98 4.18 -8.11
N GLU A 323 -29.33 3.11 -8.86
CA GLU A 323 -30.74 2.67 -9.02
C GLU A 323 -31.27 2.08 -7.71
N VAL A 324 -30.44 1.33 -6.96
CA VAL A 324 -30.82 0.81 -5.63
C VAL A 324 -30.93 1.96 -4.62
N GLU A 325 -29.99 2.90 -4.61
CA GLU A 325 -30.06 4.08 -3.73
C GLU A 325 -31.26 4.96 -4.04
N ALA A 326 -31.69 5.07 -5.30
CA ALA A 326 -32.92 5.75 -5.70
C ALA A 326 -34.20 4.95 -5.37
N GLY A 327 -34.09 3.64 -5.09
CA GLY A 327 -35.24 2.75 -4.85
C GLY A 327 -35.99 2.32 -6.11
N THR A 328 -35.33 2.40 -7.26
CA THR A 328 -35.88 1.99 -8.57
C THR A 328 -35.50 0.57 -8.97
N ALA A 329 -34.55 -0.05 -8.29
CA ALA A 329 -34.14 -1.44 -8.48
C ALA A 329 -34.18 -2.22 -7.15
N ASP A 330 -34.64 -3.48 -7.21
CA ASP A 330 -34.58 -4.44 -6.09
C ASP A 330 -33.27 -5.24 -6.21
N PRO A 331 -32.36 -5.14 -5.23
CA PRO A 331 -31.10 -5.85 -5.29
C PRO A 331 -31.16 -7.29 -4.75
N TRP A 332 -32.31 -7.80 -4.29
CA TRP A 332 -32.41 -9.08 -3.56
C TRP A 332 -31.78 -10.24 -4.33
N LEU A 333 -32.20 -10.43 -5.58
CA LEU A 333 -31.67 -11.52 -6.41
C LEU A 333 -30.17 -11.37 -6.66
N ALA A 334 -29.71 -10.14 -6.93
CA ALA A 334 -28.31 -9.85 -7.20
C ALA A 334 -27.38 -10.09 -5.99
N MET A 335 -27.91 -9.89 -4.77
CA MET A 335 -27.13 -9.95 -3.52
C MET A 335 -27.26 -11.28 -2.80
N TYR A 336 -28.47 -11.79 -2.63
CA TYR A 336 -28.73 -13.06 -1.93
C TYR A 336 -28.41 -14.26 -2.79
N GLY A 337 -28.74 -14.18 -4.07
CA GLY A 337 -28.68 -15.30 -5.02
C GLY A 337 -29.88 -16.25 -4.83
N GLU A 338 -30.37 -16.81 -5.93
CA GLU A 338 -31.27 -17.98 -5.95
C GLU A 338 -30.64 -18.96 -6.92
N ASP A 339 -30.22 -20.13 -6.42
CA ASP A 339 -29.69 -21.23 -7.22
C ASP A 339 -30.82 -22.02 -7.91
#